data_44507d0379bb07dd691dad272ed54f6d
#
_entry.id   44507d0379bb07dd691dad272ed54f6d
#
_cell.length_a   1.000
_cell.length_b   1.000
_cell.length_c   1.000
_cell.angle_alpha   90.00
_cell.angle_beta   90.00
_cell.angle_gamma   90.00
#
_symmetry.space_group_name_H-M   'P 1'
#
loop_
_entity.id
_entity.type
_entity.pdbx_description
1 polymer ?
#
loop_
_entity_poly.entity_id
_entity_poly.type
_entity_poly.pdbx_seq_one_letter_code
_entity_poly.pdbx_strand_id
1 'polypeptide(L)' 'SSSPVRINIVTVQPGNTLWAIARKRYGDGLLYVRVFEANRDKIKDPDLIYPGQLFDLPDLN' A
#
# COMPACT_ATOMS: atom_id res chain seq x y z
N SER A 1 1.25 15.45 23.37
CA SER A 1 2.37 14.64 22.91
C SER A 1 2.24 14.41 21.43
N SER A 2 3.30 14.61 20.75
CA SER A 2 3.34 14.31 19.34
C SER A 2 3.27 12.80 19.16
N SER A 3 2.34 12.35 18.36
CA SER A 3 2.37 10.96 17.94
C SER A 3 3.64 10.73 17.15
N PRO A 4 4.32 9.64 17.38
CA PRO A 4 5.44 9.32 16.51
C PRO A 4 4.91 9.19 15.09
N VAL A 5 5.69 9.67 14.15
CA VAL A 5 5.36 9.48 12.75
C VAL A 5 5.31 7.98 12.51
N ARG A 6 4.14 7.49 12.15
CA ARG A 6 3.99 6.08 11.82
C ARG A 6 4.27 5.90 10.35
N ILE A 7 5.40 5.30 10.08
CA ILE A 7 5.74 4.95 8.72
C ILE A 7 5.33 3.50 8.54
N ASN A 8 4.24 3.28 7.81
CA ASN A 8 3.79 1.95 7.46
C ASN A 8 4.25 1.66 6.05
N ILE A 9 5.27 0.83 5.95
CA ILE A 9 5.84 0.45 4.67
C ILE A 9 5.59 -1.02 4.47
N VAL A 10 5.11 -1.38 3.29
CA VAL A 10 4.94 -2.76 2.90
C VAL A 10 5.92 -3.09 1.78
N THR A 11 6.51 -4.28 1.86
CA THR A 11 7.33 -4.81 0.78
C THR A 11 6.46 -5.76 -0.04
N VAL A 12 6.41 -5.53 -1.35
CA VAL A 12 5.65 -6.40 -2.24
C VAL A 12 6.29 -7.78 -2.28
N GLN A 13 5.49 -8.79 -2.00
CA GLN A 13 5.92 -10.17 -2.08
C GLN A 13 5.48 -10.78 -3.40
N PRO A 14 6.13 -11.86 -3.87
CA PRO A 14 5.68 -12.53 -5.10
C PRO A 14 4.20 -12.91 -5.00
N GLY A 15 3.45 -12.57 -6.04
CA GLY A 15 2.02 -12.86 -6.09
C GLY A 15 1.13 -11.82 -5.42
N ASN A 16 1.70 -10.79 -4.81
CA ASN A 16 0.91 -9.73 -4.18
C ASN A 16 0.25 -8.85 -5.23
N THR A 17 -0.94 -8.35 -4.88
CA THR A 17 -1.61 -7.29 -5.62
C THR A 17 -1.92 -6.17 -4.65
N LEU A 18 -2.20 -4.98 -5.18
CA LEU A 18 -2.61 -3.87 -4.31
C LEU A 18 -3.90 -4.19 -3.57
N TRP A 19 -4.82 -4.91 -4.24
CA TRP A 19 -6.07 -5.33 -3.62
C TRP A 19 -5.80 -6.23 -2.41
N ALA A 20 -4.90 -7.20 -2.56
CA ALA A 20 -4.57 -8.12 -1.49
C ALA A 20 -3.84 -7.41 -0.34
N ILE A 21 -2.97 -6.47 -0.67
CA ILE A 21 -2.27 -5.68 0.33
C ILE A 21 -3.27 -4.85 1.14
N ALA A 22 -4.20 -4.19 0.46
CA ALA A 22 -5.21 -3.37 1.12
C ALA A 22 -6.13 -4.22 1.98
N ARG A 23 -6.53 -5.39 1.46
CA ARG A 23 -7.38 -6.28 2.22
C ARG A 23 -6.70 -6.75 3.51
N LYS A 24 -5.46 -7.11 3.42
CA LYS A 24 -4.71 -7.57 4.60
C LYS A 24 -4.51 -6.44 5.60
N ARG A 25 -4.20 -5.25 5.12
CA ARG A 25 -3.89 -4.12 5.99
C ARG A 25 -5.13 -3.47 6.57
N TYR A 26 -6.15 -3.27 5.76
CA TYR A 26 -7.34 -2.52 6.14
C TYR A 26 -8.58 -3.39 6.30
N GLY A 27 -8.52 -4.63 5.89
CA GLY A 27 -9.66 -5.53 5.92
C GLY A 27 -10.60 -5.36 4.73
N ASP A 28 -10.28 -4.47 3.80
CA ASP A 28 -11.12 -4.20 2.63
C ASP A 28 -10.23 -3.98 1.42
N GLY A 29 -10.33 -4.88 0.44
CA GLY A 29 -9.53 -4.80 -0.77
C GLY A 29 -9.83 -3.58 -1.63
N LEU A 30 -11.04 -3.04 -1.54
CA LEU A 30 -11.40 -1.86 -2.32
C LEU A 30 -10.60 -0.63 -1.91
N LEU A 31 -10.01 -0.65 -0.72
CA LEU A 31 -9.16 0.44 -0.27
C LEU A 31 -7.80 0.45 -0.95
N TYR A 32 -7.56 -0.47 -1.89
CA TYR A 32 -6.33 -0.44 -2.68
C TYR A 32 -6.13 0.90 -3.39
N VAL A 33 -7.23 1.59 -3.69
CA VAL A 33 -7.18 2.91 -4.32
C VAL A 33 -6.40 3.90 -3.44
N ARG A 34 -6.56 3.80 -2.13
CA ARG A 34 -5.83 4.67 -1.19
C ARG A 34 -4.34 4.39 -1.24
N VAL A 35 -3.98 3.10 -1.32
CA VAL A 35 -2.57 2.72 -1.44
C VAL A 35 -1.99 3.22 -2.76
N PHE A 36 -2.75 3.08 -3.83
CA PHE A 36 -2.33 3.55 -5.15
C PHE A 36 -2.10 5.06 -5.13
N GLU A 37 -3.04 5.82 -4.58
CA GLU A 37 -2.93 7.28 -4.54
C GLU A 37 -1.72 7.73 -3.73
N ALA A 38 -1.45 7.05 -2.62
CA ALA A 38 -0.31 7.40 -1.77
C ALA A 38 1.03 7.11 -2.42
N ASN A 39 1.04 6.27 -3.48
CA ASN A 39 2.27 5.84 -4.14
C ASN A 39 2.25 6.12 -5.63
N ARG A 40 1.51 7.13 -6.07
CA ARG A 40 1.36 7.41 -7.50
C ARG A 40 2.68 7.70 -8.20
N ASP A 41 3.63 8.22 -7.48
CA ASP A 41 4.96 8.48 -8.02
C ASP A 41 5.75 7.19 -8.29
N LYS A 42 5.35 6.08 -7.66
CA LYS A 42 6.04 4.80 -7.77
C LYS A 42 5.27 3.79 -8.60
N ILE A 43 3.96 3.97 -8.74
CA ILE A 43 3.09 3.01 -9.41
C ILE A 43 2.48 3.66 -10.64
N LYS A 44 2.84 3.17 -11.81
CA LYS A 44 2.24 3.64 -13.07
C LYS A 44 0.90 2.97 -13.32
N ASP A 45 0.80 1.70 -12.96
CA ASP A 45 -0.39 0.89 -13.17
C ASP A 45 -0.58 0.02 -11.94
N PRO A 46 -1.74 0.10 -11.28
CA PRO A 46 -1.98 -0.69 -10.06
C PRO A 46 -1.90 -2.20 -10.30
N ASP A 47 -2.01 -2.66 -11.54
CA ASP A 47 -1.85 -4.07 -11.86
C ASP A 47 -0.40 -4.46 -12.13
N LEU A 48 0.50 -3.50 -12.16
CA LEU A 48 1.92 -3.72 -12.51
C LEU A 48 2.81 -3.36 -11.35
N ILE A 49 2.72 -4.14 -10.29
CA ILE A 49 3.64 -4.02 -9.16
C ILE A 49 4.56 -5.24 -9.14
N TYR A 50 5.73 -5.07 -8.58
CA TYR A 50 6.78 -6.09 -8.64
C TYR A 50 7.27 -6.44 -7.25
N PRO A 51 7.66 -7.71 -7.03
CA PRO A 51 8.26 -8.10 -5.75
C PRO A 51 9.46 -7.23 -5.42
N GLY A 52 9.58 -6.88 -4.16
CA GLY A 52 10.67 -6.05 -3.68
C GLY A 52 10.38 -4.57 -3.67
N GLN A 53 9.30 -4.11 -4.31
CA GLN A 53 8.92 -2.71 -4.22
C GLN A 53 8.46 -2.36 -2.80
N LEU A 54 8.74 -1.13 -2.40
CA LEU A 54 8.32 -0.62 -1.11
C LEU A 54 7.24 0.43 -1.32
N PHE A 55 6.10 0.25 -0.67
CA PHE A 55 4.99 1.20 -0.75
C PHE A 55 4.65 1.72 0.62
N ASP A 56 4.25 2.99 0.64
CA ASP A 56 3.71 3.60 1.84
C ASP A 56 2.24 3.21 2.00
N LEU A 57 1.87 2.78 3.19
CA LEU A 57 0.48 2.48 3.50
C LEU A 57 -0.07 3.62 4.33
N PRO A 58 -1.00 4.42 3.75
CA PRO A 58 -1.57 5.53 4.51
C PRO A 58 -2.39 5.05 5.69
N ASP A 59 -2.42 5.87 6.72
CA ASP A 59 -3.30 5.65 7.86
C ASP A 59 -4.64 6.27 7.50
N LEU A 60 -5.68 5.43 7.48
CA LEU A 60 -7.01 5.85 7.02
C LEU A 60 -7.92 6.29 8.17
N ASN A 61 -7.43 6.37 9.37
CA ASN A 61 -8.23 6.83 10.49
C ASN A 61 -8.38 8.34 10.52
#